data_f01a97c75686d5d4855a2db31367b14a
#
_entry.id   f01a97c75686d5d4855a2db31367b14a
#
_cell.length_a   1.000
_cell.length_b   1.000
_cell.length_c   1.000
_cell.angle_alpha   90.00
_cell.angle_beta   90.00
_cell.angle_gamma   90.00
#
_symmetry.space_group_name_H-M   'P 1'
#
loop_
_entity.id
_entity.type
_entity.pdbx_description
1 polymer ?
#
loop_
_entity_poly.entity_id
_entity_poly.type
_entity_poly.pdbx_seq_one_letter_code
_entity_poly.pdbx_strand_id
1 'polypeptide(L)'
;MAEYKSIKGYDVQSYAADPVATAAWTTSGALNTGRQYSAGAGTTTAGLVAGGADDPLGYTDTTEEFNGTAWTEVTAYPASRTYLGSAGSQTAALYMGGGSPPTSTSFHYDGTSWTAGGSMGTAIKQGAATGIQTAAFYCGGEAPALTTATEKYNGSTWSSSGAMNTARNNNVAFGIQTDGVTVGGGNPDGPNVWKAEEYNGTSWSIGNLLNTGRANPALPGGGTSSSDGMIVGGYSPSIPSGGYTAQTEKYNGTTWSIGTDMPIATAGSQGSRSPTSSYFVTGGDAPSAGSYR
;
A
#
# COMPACT_ATOMS: atom_id res chain seq x y z
N MET A 1 -6.66 12.99 -27.00
CA MET A 1 -6.26 11.58 -26.77
C MET A 1 -4.81 11.60 -26.34
N ALA A 2 -4.53 11.25 -25.10
CA ALA A 2 -3.14 11.15 -24.65
C ALA A 2 -2.59 9.80 -25.13
N GLU A 3 -1.48 9.83 -25.87
CA GLU A 3 -0.77 8.61 -26.26
C GLU A 3 -0.06 8.05 -25.02
N TYR A 4 -0.48 6.87 -24.60
CA TYR A 4 0.21 6.10 -23.55
C TYR A 4 1.47 5.50 -24.16
N LYS A 5 2.64 5.99 -23.78
CA LYS A 5 3.90 5.26 -23.98
C LYS A 5 4.02 4.23 -22.87
N SER A 6 3.67 2.99 -23.17
CA SER A 6 4.01 1.84 -22.35
C SER A 6 5.54 1.75 -22.23
N ILE A 7 6.06 2.00 -21.05
CA ILE A 7 7.43 1.63 -20.70
C ILE A 7 7.31 0.29 -19.99
N LYS A 8 8.05 -0.69 -20.48
CA LYS A 8 8.09 -2.09 -20.04
C LYS A 8 7.64 -2.29 -18.58
N GLY A 9 6.38 -2.66 -18.42
CA GLY A 9 5.88 -3.31 -17.22
C GLY A 9 5.25 -2.44 -16.15
N TYR A 10 5.46 -1.11 -16.06
CA TYR A 10 4.99 -0.35 -14.88
C TYR A 10 4.70 1.11 -15.20
N ASP A 11 3.46 1.52 -15.00
CA ASP A 11 3.05 2.92 -15.16
C ASP A 11 2.91 3.60 -13.79
N VAL A 12 3.41 4.81 -13.67
CA VAL A 12 3.12 5.70 -12.55
C VAL A 12 1.91 6.55 -12.90
N GLN A 13 0.93 6.56 -12.02
CA GLN A 13 -0.27 7.36 -12.22
C GLN A 13 -0.47 8.30 -11.03
N SER A 14 -0.79 9.55 -11.30
CA SER A 14 -1.17 10.51 -10.28
C SER A 14 -2.61 10.98 -10.46
N TYR A 15 -3.27 11.21 -9.35
CA TYR A 15 -4.63 11.72 -9.29
C TYR A 15 -4.64 13.08 -8.62
N ALA A 16 -5.14 14.10 -9.32
CA ALA A 16 -5.45 15.39 -8.73
C ALA A 16 -6.95 15.39 -8.37
N ALA A 17 -7.27 15.41 -7.08
CA ALA A 17 -8.66 15.46 -6.64
C ALA A 17 -9.24 16.85 -6.90
N ASP A 18 -10.23 16.91 -7.78
CA ASP A 18 -11.27 17.92 -7.71
C ASP A 18 -12.38 17.35 -6.78
N PRO A 19 -12.81 18.06 -5.74
CA PRO A 19 -13.90 17.62 -4.87
C PRO A 19 -15.26 17.51 -5.58
N VAL A 20 -15.34 17.88 -6.85
CA VAL A 20 -16.58 17.83 -7.65
C VAL A 20 -16.37 16.98 -8.90
N ALA A 21 -16.82 15.75 -8.86
CA ALA A 21 -17.26 14.86 -9.97
C ALA A 21 -16.44 14.74 -11.29
N THR A 22 -15.30 15.40 -11.47
CA THR A 22 -14.52 15.38 -12.73
C THR A 22 -13.04 15.03 -12.56
N ALA A 23 -12.68 14.48 -11.42
CA ALA A 23 -11.32 14.07 -11.15
C ALA A 23 -10.90 12.94 -12.11
N ALA A 24 -9.80 13.14 -12.81
CA ALA A 24 -9.26 12.19 -13.77
C ALA A 24 -7.86 11.71 -13.34
N TRP A 25 -7.56 10.47 -13.66
CA TRP A 25 -6.20 9.95 -13.55
C TRP A 25 -5.32 10.54 -14.65
N THR A 26 -4.12 10.94 -14.29
CA THR A 26 -3.10 11.41 -15.23
C THR A 26 -1.82 10.62 -15.04
N THR A 27 -1.08 10.39 -16.12
CA THR A 27 0.24 9.77 -16.02
C THR A 27 1.24 10.74 -15.41
N SER A 28 2.19 10.22 -14.64
CA SER A 28 3.30 10.94 -14.05
C SER A 28 4.63 10.26 -14.42
N GLY A 29 5.75 10.70 -13.85
CA GLY A 29 7.06 10.08 -14.08
C GLY A 29 7.04 8.59 -13.68
N ALA A 30 7.61 7.72 -14.51
CA ALA A 30 7.76 6.30 -14.21
C ALA A 30 8.90 6.05 -13.22
N LEU A 31 8.81 4.98 -12.43
CA LEU A 31 9.95 4.45 -11.68
C LEU A 31 11.11 4.11 -12.63
N ASN A 32 12.34 4.34 -12.20
CA ASN A 32 13.52 3.94 -12.97
C ASN A 32 13.61 2.42 -13.08
N THR A 33 13.22 1.71 -12.04
CA THR A 33 13.11 0.25 -12.02
C THR A 33 11.68 -0.16 -11.72
N GLY A 34 11.02 -0.75 -12.72
CA GLY A 34 9.67 -1.26 -12.57
C GLY A 34 9.60 -2.43 -11.61
N ARG A 35 8.62 -2.43 -10.68
CA ARG A 35 8.52 -3.45 -9.63
C ARG A 35 7.12 -3.56 -9.03
N GLN A 36 6.85 -4.71 -8.45
CA GLN A 36 5.62 -5.00 -7.73
C GLN A 36 5.93 -5.36 -6.26
N TYR A 37 4.90 -5.34 -5.40
CA TYR A 37 5.01 -5.69 -3.97
C TYR A 37 6.09 -4.91 -3.21
N SER A 38 6.39 -3.70 -3.66
CA SER A 38 7.21 -2.72 -2.95
C SER A 38 6.42 -2.09 -1.80
N ALA A 39 7.03 -1.19 -1.07
CA ALA A 39 6.32 -0.37 -0.08
C ALA A 39 6.46 1.11 -0.45
N GLY A 40 5.41 1.89 -0.19
CA GLY A 40 5.35 3.31 -0.54
C GLY A 40 5.03 4.20 0.65
N ALA A 41 5.64 5.38 0.70
CA ALA A 41 5.38 6.42 1.69
C ALA A 41 5.40 7.81 1.04
N GLY A 42 5.00 8.84 1.78
CA GLY A 42 5.08 10.23 1.30
C GLY A 42 3.83 10.71 0.59
N THR A 43 3.98 11.76 -0.20
CA THR A 43 2.90 12.51 -0.86
C THR A 43 3.06 12.50 -2.37
N THR A 44 2.10 13.08 -3.09
CA THR A 44 2.13 13.21 -4.56
C THR A 44 3.27 14.07 -5.12
N THR A 45 3.91 14.86 -4.29
CA THR A 45 5.05 15.71 -4.66
C THR A 45 6.34 15.31 -3.96
N ALA A 46 6.27 14.38 -3.01
CA ALA A 46 7.40 13.89 -2.23
C ALA A 46 7.13 12.42 -1.84
N GLY A 47 7.26 11.51 -2.81
CA GLY A 47 7.01 10.08 -2.65
C GLY A 47 8.30 9.29 -2.42
N LEU A 48 8.17 8.17 -1.73
CA LEU A 48 9.24 7.21 -1.48
C LEU A 48 8.75 5.81 -1.80
N VAL A 49 9.52 5.03 -2.55
CA VAL A 49 9.25 3.62 -2.81
C VAL A 49 10.52 2.82 -2.58
N ALA A 50 10.44 1.72 -1.81
CA ALA A 50 11.59 0.85 -1.58
C ALA A 50 11.22 -0.63 -1.61
N GLY A 51 12.22 -1.46 -1.95
CA GLY A 51 12.06 -2.89 -2.10
C GLY A 51 11.15 -3.27 -3.26
N GLY A 52 10.60 -4.47 -3.20
CA GLY A 52 9.74 -5.04 -4.23
C GLY A 52 10.39 -6.19 -4.97
N ALA A 53 9.69 -6.65 -6.00
CA ALA A 53 10.19 -7.65 -6.94
C ALA A 53 10.24 -7.04 -8.34
N ASP A 54 11.36 -7.23 -8.98
CA ASP A 54 11.64 -6.90 -10.36
C ASP A 54 11.66 -8.21 -11.18
N ASP A 55 10.66 -8.41 -12.05
CA ASP A 55 10.57 -9.62 -12.86
C ASP A 55 11.41 -9.46 -14.16
N PRO A 56 12.35 -10.37 -14.48
CA PRO A 56 12.62 -11.67 -13.84
C PRO A 56 13.75 -11.64 -12.78
N LEU A 57 14.23 -10.49 -12.33
CA LEU A 57 15.47 -10.36 -11.59
C LEU A 57 15.37 -10.71 -10.10
N GLY A 58 14.15 -10.83 -9.58
CA GLY A 58 13.92 -11.23 -8.19
C GLY A 58 13.67 -10.06 -7.25
N TYR A 59 14.02 -10.21 -5.97
CA TYR A 59 13.81 -9.17 -4.97
C TYR A 59 14.87 -8.08 -5.09
N THR A 60 14.43 -6.82 -4.95
CA THR A 60 15.30 -5.65 -5.00
C THR A 60 15.36 -4.93 -3.64
N ASP A 61 16.44 -4.20 -3.42
CA ASP A 61 16.63 -3.23 -2.34
C ASP A 61 16.59 -1.79 -2.84
N THR A 62 16.36 -1.59 -4.12
CA THR A 62 16.28 -0.26 -4.73
C THR A 62 15.29 0.63 -4.00
N THR A 63 15.74 1.85 -3.70
CA THR A 63 14.91 2.93 -3.15
C THR A 63 14.87 4.08 -4.13
N GLU A 64 13.67 4.59 -4.40
CA GLU A 64 13.49 5.75 -5.27
C GLU A 64 12.65 6.82 -4.58
N GLU A 65 13.04 8.07 -4.80
CA GLU A 65 12.33 9.28 -4.36
C GLU A 65 11.69 10.01 -5.52
N PHE A 66 10.46 10.48 -5.31
CA PHE A 66 9.70 11.28 -6.25
C PHE A 66 9.68 12.74 -5.81
N ASN A 67 10.01 13.64 -6.73
CA ASN A 67 10.03 15.08 -6.48
C ASN A 67 8.81 15.85 -7.05
N GLY A 68 7.74 15.12 -7.38
CA GLY A 68 6.55 15.67 -8.05
C GLY A 68 6.60 15.60 -9.58
N THR A 69 7.75 15.25 -10.17
CA THR A 69 7.93 15.18 -11.62
C THR A 69 8.64 13.90 -12.06
N ALA A 70 9.70 13.53 -11.37
CA ALA A 70 10.55 12.39 -11.70
C ALA A 70 10.95 11.59 -10.46
N TRP A 71 11.23 10.30 -10.68
CA TRP A 71 11.82 9.42 -9.70
C TRP A 71 13.34 9.44 -9.81
N THR A 72 14.01 9.39 -8.67
CA THR A 72 15.47 9.33 -8.57
C THR A 72 15.86 8.22 -7.62
N GLU A 73 16.79 7.36 -8.05
CA GLU A 73 17.35 6.33 -7.18
C GLU A 73 18.23 6.97 -6.11
N VAL A 74 18.07 6.51 -4.86
CA VAL A 74 18.76 7.00 -3.68
C VAL A 74 19.35 5.83 -2.89
N THR A 75 19.81 6.06 -1.64
CA THR A 75 20.41 5.03 -0.80
C THR A 75 19.51 3.80 -0.69
N ALA A 76 20.02 2.64 -1.10
CA ALA A 76 19.31 1.38 -1.12
C ALA A 76 18.77 0.97 0.26
N TYR A 77 17.62 0.33 0.28
CA TYR A 77 17.06 -0.31 1.47
C TYR A 77 18.03 -1.41 1.97
N PRO A 78 18.21 -1.60 3.29
CA PRO A 78 19.25 -2.49 3.83
C PRO A 78 19.15 -3.96 3.46
N ALA A 79 18.10 -4.39 2.77
CA ALA A 79 17.92 -5.77 2.31
C ALA A 79 16.95 -5.88 1.15
N SER A 80 17.21 -6.72 0.16
CA SER A 80 16.27 -7.01 -0.93
C SER A 80 15.04 -7.73 -0.39
N ARG A 81 13.85 -7.09 -0.46
CA ARG A 81 12.61 -7.59 0.15
C ARG A 81 11.36 -7.14 -0.59
N THR A 82 10.35 -8.01 -0.51
CA THR A 82 8.98 -7.76 -0.96
C THR A 82 8.01 -7.74 0.21
N TYR A 83 6.78 -7.29 -0.04
CA TYR A 83 5.68 -7.36 0.94
C TYR A 83 5.96 -6.63 2.26
N LEU A 84 6.73 -5.57 2.19
CA LEU A 84 7.01 -4.68 3.32
C LEU A 84 5.76 -3.88 3.71
N GLY A 85 5.57 -3.67 5.01
CA GLY A 85 4.72 -2.58 5.49
C GLY A 85 5.49 -1.26 5.49
N SER A 86 4.80 -0.14 5.36
CA SER A 86 5.41 1.19 5.43
C SER A 86 4.52 2.20 6.14
N ALA A 87 5.10 3.24 6.70
CA ALA A 87 4.44 4.39 7.31
C ALA A 87 5.30 5.64 7.17
N GLY A 88 4.71 6.82 7.31
CA GLY A 88 5.42 8.09 7.34
C GLY A 88 5.50 8.82 6.00
N SER A 89 6.50 9.70 5.88
CA SER A 89 6.74 10.58 4.73
C SER A 89 8.02 10.21 3.99
N GLN A 90 8.34 10.89 2.89
CA GLN A 90 9.59 10.70 2.14
C GLN A 90 10.84 10.88 3.01
N THR A 91 10.85 11.89 3.89
CA THR A 91 12.00 12.22 4.73
C THR A 91 11.89 11.71 6.17
N ALA A 92 10.83 11.00 6.50
CA ALA A 92 10.63 10.38 7.81
C ALA A 92 9.75 9.12 7.64
N ALA A 93 10.30 8.07 7.02
CA ALA A 93 9.60 6.83 6.75
C ALA A 93 10.03 5.72 7.71
N LEU A 94 9.11 4.80 7.97
CA LEU A 94 9.31 3.54 8.68
C LEU A 94 8.89 2.39 7.76
N TYR A 95 9.80 1.46 7.51
CA TYR A 95 9.53 0.24 6.74
C TYR A 95 9.75 -0.98 7.63
N MET A 96 8.89 -1.99 7.53
CA MET A 96 8.91 -3.12 8.46
C MET A 96 8.45 -4.43 7.82
N GLY A 97 8.91 -5.52 8.40
CA GLY A 97 8.50 -6.88 8.01
C GLY A 97 8.94 -7.27 6.61
N GLY A 98 8.08 -8.00 5.92
CA GLY A 98 8.32 -8.45 4.53
C GLY A 98 9.30 -9.61 4.41
N GLY A 99 9.61 -9.94 3.16
CA GLY A 99 10.59 -10.97 2.81
C GLY A 99 10.03 -12.39 2.71
N SER A 100 10.86 -13.27 2.18
CA SER A 100 10.63 -14.71 2.15
C SER A 100 11.98 -15.42 2.43
N PRO A 101 12.20 -15.91 3.66
CA PRO A 101 11.26 -15.98 4.79
C PRO A 101 10.88 -14.60 5.37
N PRO A 102 9.75 -14.53 6.10
CA PRO A 102 9.33 -13.30 6.77
C PRO A 102 10.34 -12.83 7.81
N THR A 103 10.35 -11.52 8.10
CA THR A 103 11.23 -10.90 9.09
C THR A 103 10.47 -10.01 10.06
N SER A 104 11.07 -9.78 11.24
CA SER A 104 10.58 -8.82 12.23
C SER A 104 11.32 -7.48 12.20
N THR A 105 12.31 -7.29 11.32
CA THR A 105 13.11 -6.07 11.28
C THR A 105 12.31 -4.87 10.81
N SER A 106 12.65 -3.68 11.33
CA SER A 106 12.19 -2.41 10.79
C SER A 106 13.36 -1.46 10.56
N PHE A 107 13.18 -0.51 9.67
CA PHE A 107 14.16 0.51 9.34
C PHE A 107 13.51 1.88 9.21
N HIS A 108 14.20 2.89 9.68
CA HIS A 108 13.85 4.30 9.50
C HIS A 108 14.63 4.88 8.33
N TYR A 109 13.95 5.69 7.54
CA TYR A 109 14.57 6.53 6.51
C TYR A 109 14.45 8.00 6.91
N ASP A 110 15.53 8.76 6.81
CA ASP A 110 15.60 10.16 7.21
C ASP A 110 15.62 11.14 6.02
N GLY A 111 15.38 10.66 4.81
CA GLY A 111 15.52 11.41 3.56
C GLY A 111 16.90 11.25 2.90
N THR A 112 17.82 10.51 3.53
CA THR A 112 19.19 10.32 3.02
C THR A 112 19.70 8.90 3.26
N SER A 113 19.40 8.34 4.41
CA SER A 113 19.94 7.06 4.87
C SER A 113 18.92 6.22 5.63
N TRP A 114 19.18 4.91 5.65
CA TRP A 114 18.41 3.94 6.41
C TRP A 114 19.12 3.60 7.71
N THR A 115 18.38 3.61 8.81
CA THR A 115 18.87 3.17 10.14
C THR A 115 17.95 2.10 10.71
N ALA A 116 18.52 1.13 11.45
CA ALA A 116 17.73 0.08 12.07
C ALA A 116 16.79 0.66 13.14
N GLY A 117 15.52 0.25 13.08
CA GLY A 117 14.51 0.50 14.10
C GLY A 117 14.36 -0.67 15.06
N GLY A 118 13.39 -0.59 15.97
CA GLY A 118 13.01 -1.69 16.86
C GLY A 118 12.48 -2.89 16.08
N SER A 119 12.76 -4.10 16.53
CA SER A 119 12.18 -5.31 15.92
C SER A 119 10.72 -5.50 16.36
N MET A 120 9.86 -5.90 15.42
CA MET A 120 8.52 -6.39 15.70
C MET A 120 8.56 -7.65 16.58
N GLY A 121 7.50 -7.92 17.31
CA GLY A 121 7.36 -9.15 18.09
C GLY A 121 7.22 -10.38 17.21
N THR A 122 6.73 -10.23 15.99
CA THR A 122 6.47 -11.31 15.04
C THR A 122 7.16 -11.06 13.71
N ALA A 123 7.85 -12.08 13.18
CA ALA A 123 8.34 -12.05 11.81
C ALA A 123 7.17 -12.23 10.84
N ILE A 124 6.88 -11.23 10.00
CA ILE A 124 5.63 -11.15 9.25
C ILE A 124 5.80 -10.50 7.88
N LYS A 125 4.97 -10.89 6.92
CA LYS A 125 4.89 -10.32 5.57
C LYS A 125 3.44 -10.12 5.14
N GLN A 126 3.20 -9.35 4.09
CA GLN A 126 1.90 -9.20 3.44
C GLN A 126 0.79 -8.62 4.33
N GLY A 127 1.13 -7.97 5.43
CA GLY A 127 0.16 -7.21 6.22
C GLY A 127 0.14 -5.74 5.83
N ALA A 128 -0.72 -4.99 6.48
CA ALA A 128 -0.88 -3.57 6.27
C ALA A 128 -0.24 -2.76 7.40
N ALA A 129 0.31 -1.61 7.05
CA ALA A 129 0.80 -0.67 8.04
C ALA A 129 0.33 0.75 7.72
N THR A 130 0.21 1.60 8.73
CA THR A 130 -0.08 3.04 8.57
C THR A 130 0.38 3.83 9.78
N GLY A 131 0.32 5.15 9.69
CA GLY A 131 0.78 6.08 10.70
C GLY A 131 1.97 6.93 10.24
N ILE A 132 2.74 7.43 11.21
CA ILE A 132 3.98 8.18 10.98
C ILE A 132 5.19 7.37 11.46
N GLN A 133 6.40 7.81 11.13
CA GLN A 133 7.65 7.12 11.49
C GLN A 133 7.75 6.77 12.98
N THR A 134 7.24 7.63 13.86
CA THR A 134 7.33 7.49 15.32
C THR A 134 6.05 6.98 15.98
N ALA A 135 4.95 6.80 15.24
CA ALA A 135 3.68 6.30 15.73
C ALA A 135 2.93 5.58 14.61
N ALA A 136 3.22 4.30 14.44
CA ALA A 136 2.64 3.46 13.40
C ALA A 136 1.99 2.21 14.00
N PHE A 137 1.10 1.57 13.24
CA PHE A 137 0.71 0.19 13.51
C PHE A 137 0.90 -0.69 12.27
N TYR A 138 1.05 -1.98 12.52
CA TYR A 138 1.05 -3.04 11.51
C TYR A 138 -0.04 -4.04 11.88
N CYS A 139 -0.84 -4.52 10.93
CA CYS A 139 -1.92 -5.46 11.20
C CYS A 139 -2.08 -6.52 10.10
N GLY A 140 -2.49 -7.71 10.50
CA GLY A 140 -2.65 -8.84 9.60
C GLY A 140 -1.33 -9.38 9.07
N GLY A 141 -1.39 -10.01 7.91
CA GLY A 141 -0.23 -10.63 7.29
C GLY A 141 -0.16 -12.14 7.48
N GLU A 142 1.01 -12.69 7.17
CA GLU A 142 1.30 -14.12 7.23
C GLU A 142 2.58 -14.39 8.02
N ALA A 143 2.49 -15.28 9.04
CA ALA A 143 3.59 -15.62 9.92
C ALA A 143 3.36 -16.95 10.69
N PRO A 144 3.64 -18.12 10.24
CA PRO A 144 3.65 -18.67 8.89
C PRO A 144 2.24 -18.87 8.30
N ALA A 145 1.19 -18.60 9.09
CA ALA A 145 -0.21 -18.63 8.67
C ALA A 145 -0.81 -17.21 8.75
N LEU A 146 -1.98 -17.04 8.16
CA LEU A 146 -2.73 -15.78 8.27
C LEU A 146 -2.97 -15.43 9.74
N THR A 147 -2.79 -14.16 10.08
CA THR A 147 -2.89 -13.69 11.46
C THR A 147 -3.86 -12.52 11.61
N THR A 148 -4.40 -12.37 12.81
CA THR A 148 -5.16 -11.20 13.27
C THR A 148 -4.29 -10.22 14.05
N ALA A 149 -3.01 -10.49 14.22
CA ALA A 149 -2.12 -9.70 15.06
C ALA A 149 -2.08 -8.24 14.66
N THR A 150 -1.99 -7.38 15.65
CA THR A 150 -1.71 -5.96 15.48
C THR A 150 -0.56 -5.59 16.41
N GLU A 151 0.43 -4.91 15.88
CA GLU A 151 1.55 -4.35 16.64
C GLU A 151 1.63 -2.84 16.44
N LYS A 152 1.97 -2.12 17.49
CA LYS A 152 2.10 -0.66 17.52
C LYS A 152 3.55 -0.27 17.75
N TYR A 153 4.00 0.75 17.03
CA TYR A 153 5.33 1.34 17.14
C TYR A 153 5.29 2.69 17.83
N ASN A 154 6.15 2.93 18.80
CA ASN A 154 6.20 4.18 19.56
C ASN A 154 7.41 5.07 19.20
N GLY A 155 8.07 4.82 18.07
CA GLY A 155 9.28 5.50 17.66
C GLY A 155 10.58 4.76 18.03
N SER A 156 10.50 3.75 18.91
CA SER A 156 11.67 2.97 19.37
C SER A 156 11.37 1.48 19.44
N THR A 157 10.22 1.08 19.95
CA THR A 157 9.85 -0.32 20.19
C THR A 157 8.47 -0.65 19.66
N TRP A 158 8.28 -1.92 19.34
CA TRP A 158 7.00 -2.50 18.98
C TRP A 158 6.34 -3.15 20.20
N SER A 159 5.04 -3.08 20.26
CA SER A 159 4.22 -3.74 21.28
C SER A 159 2.93 -4.29 20.69
N SER A 160 2.47 -5.44 21.17
CA SER A 160 1.20 -6.02 20.75
C SER A 160 0.01 -5.13 21.11
N SER A 161 -1.02 -5.16 20.30
CA SER A 161 -2.28 -4.46 20.50
C SER A 161 -3.48 -5.38 20.24
N GLY A 162 -4.71 -4.86 20.29
CA GLY A 162 -5.93 -5.61 20.04
C GLY A 162 -5.90 -6.29 18.67
N ALA A 163 -6.23 -7.57 18.64
CA ALA A 163 -6.28 -8.35 17.39
C ALA A 163 -7.47 -7.94 16.51
N MET A 164 -7.31 -8.03 15.19
CA MET A 164 -8.40 -7.91 14.21
C MET A 164 -9.44 -9.03 14.42
N ASN A 165 -10.66 -8.81 13.96
CA ASN A 165 -11.72 -9.82 13.98
C ASN A 165 -11.49 -10.90 12.91
N THR A 166 -10.77 -10.59 11.84
CA THR A 166 -10.56 -11.50 10.71
C THR A 166 -9.09 -11.56 10.32
N ALA A 167 -8.51 -12.77 10.32
CA ALA A 167 -7.16 -13.00 9.82
C ALA A 167 -7.10 -12.76 8.31
N ARG A 168 -6.14 -11.95 7.86
CA ARG A 168 -5.97 -11.59 6.44
C ARG A 168 -4.55 -11.19 6.12
N ASN A 169 -4.13 -11.42 4.88
CA ASN A 169 -2.94 -10.87 4.27
C ASN A 169 -3.31 -10.06 3.02
N ASN A 170 -2.35 -9.38 2.41
CA ASN A 170 -2.57 -8.58 1.20
C ASN A 170 -3.69 -7.52 1.38
N ASN A 171 -3.90 -7.09 2.60
CA ASN A 171 -4.75 -5.97 2.97
C ASN A 171 -3.97 -4.65 2.92
N VAL A 172 -4.70 -3.56 2.95
CA VAL A 172 -4.13 -2.22 3.10
C VAL A 172 -4.71 -1.54 4.33
N ALA A 173 -4.01 -0.54 4.87
CA ALA A 173 -4.49 0.24 6.00
C ALA A 173 -4.20 1.73 5.83
N PHE A 174 -5.11 2.55 6.32
CA PHE A 174 -4.99 4.01 6.36
C PHE A 174 -5.43 4.57 7.71
N GLY A 175 -5.20 5.87 7.91
CA GLY A 175 -5.43 6.53 9.19
C GLY A 175 -4.16 6.63 10.04
N ILE A 176 -4.34 6.82 11.33
CA ILE A 176 -3.26 6.98 12.32
C ILE A 176 -3.26 5.82 13.34
N GLN A 177 -2.24 5.76 14.18
CA GLN A 177 -2.05 4.69 15.16
C GLN A 177 -3.23 4.51 16.13
N THR A 178 -4.00 5.55 16.40
CA THR A 178 -5.13 5.55 17.33
C THR A 178 -6.50 5.61 16.64
N ASP A 179 -6.51 5.69 15.32
CA ASP A 179 -7.73 5.82 14.52
C ASP A 179 -7.43 5.37 13.09
N GLY A 180 -7.62 4.09 12.82
CA GLY A 180 -7.23 3.48 11.55
C GLY A 180 -8.28 2.56 10.96
N VAL A 181 -8.12 2.28 9.68
CA VAL A 181 -8.96 1.33 8.94
C VAL A 181 -8.06 0.34 8.21
N THR A 182 -8.41 -0.94 8.25
CA THR A 182 -7.84 -1.94 7.34
C THR A 182 -8.93 -2.50 6.44
N VAL A 183 -8.57 -2.80 5.20
CA VAL A 183 -9.57 -3.18 4.20
C VAL A 183 -9.02 -4.16 3.16
N GLY A 184 -9.92 -5.02 2.66
CA GLY A 184 -9.61 -6.02 1.65
C GLY A 184 -8.69 -7.12 2.15
N GLY A 185 -7.98 -7.73 1.23
CA GLY A 185 -7.02 -8.79 1.53
C GLY A 185 -7.64 -10.17 1.73
N GLY A 186 -6.79 -11.13 2.07
CA GLY A 186 -7.16 -12.53 2.16
C GLY A 186 -6.93 -13.29 0.86
N ASN A 187 -7.31 -14.56 0.83
CA ASN A 187 -7.33 -15.31 -0.41
C ASN A 187 -8.31 -14.63 -1.38
N PRO A 188 -7.90 -14.33 -2.63
CA PRO A 188 -8.77 -13.69 -3.63
C PRO A 188 -10.14 -14.35 -3.79
N ASP A 189 -10.22 -15.66 -3.63
CA ASP A 189 -11.48 -16.42 -3.70
C ASP A 189 -12.21 -16.53 -2.36
N GLY A 190 -11.67 -15.91 -1.31
CA GLY A 190 -12.20 -15.98 0.05
C GLY A 190 -13.18 -14.84 0.40
N PRO A 191 -14.00 -15.01 1.44
CA PRO A 191 -15.01 -14.03 1.82
C PRO A 191 -14.44 -12.74 2.46
N ASN A 192 -13.14 -12.65 2.67
CA ASN A 192 -12.52 -11.54 3.40
C ASN A 192 -12.21 -10.33 2.52
N VAL A 193 -12.17 -10.50 1.21
CA VAL A 193 -11.81 -9.46 0.23
C VAL A 193 -12.74 -8.23 0.26
N TRP A 194 -13.96 -8.34 0.77
CA TRP A 194 -14.92 -7.24 0.93
C TRP A 194 -14.85 -6.55 2.30
N LYS A 195 -14.16 -7.15 3.28
CA LYS A 195 -14.24 -6.68 4.66
C LYS A 195 -13.35 -5.48 4.92
N ALA A 196 -13.89 -4.53 5.69
CA ALA A 196 -13.13 -3.50 6.38
C ALA A 196 -13.25 -3.70 7.90
N GLU A 197 -12.23 -3.27 8.62
CA GLU A 197 -12.25 -3.19 10.07
C GLU A 197 -11.67 -1.85 10.51
N GLU A 198 -12.26 -1.27 11.55
CA GLU A 198 -11.91 0.03 12.10
C GLU A 198 -11.21 -0.14 13.45
N TYR A 199 -10.12 0.58 13.63
CA TYR A 199 -9.26 0.53 14.81
C TYR A 199 -9.35 1.81 15.62
N ASN A 200 -9.65 1.71 16.91
CA ASN A 200 -9.75 2.86 17.82
C ASN A 200 -8.48 3.08 18.66
N GLY A 201 -7.35 2.51 18.28
CA GLY A 201 -6.10 2.56 19.03
C GLY A 201 -5.93 1.44 20.06
N THR A 202 -6.97 0.64 20.31
CA THR A 202 -6.95 -0.44 21.29
C THR A 202 -7.61 -1.74 20.78
N SER A 203 -8.71 -1.61 20.06
CA SER A 203 -9.52 -2.73 19.55
C SER A 203 -10.04 -2.47 18.16
N TRP A 204 -10.39 -3.53 17.45
CA TRP A 204 -10.98 -3.51 16.12
C TRP A 204 -12.49 -3.75 16.18
N SER A 205 -13.23 -3.02 15.36
CA SER A 205 -14.65 -3.24 15.07
C SER A 205 -14.86 -3.49 13.59
N ILE A 206 -15.92 -4.24 13.26
CA ILE A 206 -16.26 -4.51 11.86
C ILE A 206 -16.82 -3.24 11.24
N GLY A 207 -16.19 -2.80 10.14
CA GLY A 207 -16.63 -1.67 9.33
C GLY A 207 -17.52 -2.09 8.16
N ASN A 208 -17.95 -1.13 7.38
CA ASN A 208 -18.76 -1.38 6.19
C ASN A 208 -17.97 -2.05 5.07
N LEU A 209 -18.65 -2.91 4.31
CA LEU A 209 -18.04 -3.67 3.21
C LEU A 209 -17.70 -2.77 2.02
N LEU A 210 -16.65 -3.13 1.29
CA LEU A 210 -16.38 -2.62 -0.05
C LEU A 210 -17.51 -2.95 -1.01
N ASN A 211 -17.70 -2.12 -2.02
CA ASN A 211 -18.59 -2.43 -3.15
C ASN A 211 -18.02 -3.56 -4.02
N THR A 212 -16.69 -3.60 -4.15
CA THR A 212 -15.99 -4.67 -4.89
C THR A 212 -14.89 -5.24 -4.04
N GLY A 213 -14.99 -6.52 -3.69
CA GLY A 213 -13.98 -7.21 -2.91
C GLY A 213 -12.67 -7.37 -3.67
N ARG A 214 -11.54 -7.16 -2.97
CA ARG A 214 -10.21 -7.21 -3.59
C ARG A 214 -9.08 -7.56 -2.63
N ALA A 215 -8.07 -8.23 -3.16
CA ALA A 215 -6.79 -8.45 -2.52
C ALA A 215 -5.69 -7.65 -3.24
N ASN A 216 -4.60 -7.33 -2.55
CA ASN A 216 -3.50 -6.52 -3.10
C ASN A 216 -3.92 -5.19 -3.75
N PRO A 217 -4.88 -4.42 -3.21
CA PRO A 217 -5.13 -3.10 -3.74
C PRO A 217 -3.95 -2.18 -3.44
N ALA A 218 -3.81 -1.12 -4.22
CA ALA A 218 -2.97 0.01 -3.82
C ALA A 218 -3.74 0.91 -2.84
N LEU A 219 -2.99 1.56 -1.96
CA LEU A 219 -3.50 2.58 -1.04
C LEU A 219 -2.96 3.96 -1.46
N PRO A 220 -3.60 4.66 -2.39
CA PRO A 220 -3.12 5.96 -2.84
C PRO A 220 -3.51 7.11 -1.94
N GLY A 221 -4.27 6.89 -0.87
CA GLY A 221 -4.71 7.98 0.01
C GLY A 221 -5.22 7.51 1.36
N GLY A 222 -5.33 8.44 2.32
CA GLY A 222 -5.85 8.20 3.66
C GLY A 222 -4.78 8.07 4.75
N GLY A 223 -3.65 8.74 4.61
CA GLY A 223 -2.55 8.64 5.57
C GLY A 223 -2.76 9.29 6.93
N THR A 224 -3.74 10.18 7.08
CA THR A 224 -3.90 11.01 8.28
C THR A 224 -5.27 10.92 8.97
N SER A 225 -6.24 10.20 8.39
CA SER A 225 -7.58 10.07 8.93
C SER A 225 -8.21 8.74 8.56
N SER A 226 -8.94 8.14 9.51
CA SER A 226 -9.82 7.00 9.26
C SER A 226 -11.06 7.38 8.44
N SER A 227 -11.41 8.66 8.39
CA SER A 227 -12.62 9.14 7.71
C SER A 227 -12.41 9.53 6.25
N ASP A 228 -11.22 9.34 5.70
CA ASP A 228 -10.90 9.70 4.33
C ASP A 228 -9.84 8.79 3.74
N GLY A 229 -10.30 7.69 3.20
CA GLY A 229 -9.47 6.68 2.57
C GLY A 229 -9.83 6.47 1.12
N MET A 230 -8.86 6.03 0.33
CA MET A 230 -9.09 5.59 -1.05
C MET A 230 -8.27 4.34 -1.32
N ILE A 231 -8.88 3.38 -1.98
CA ILE A 231 -8.20 2.19 -2.50
C ILE A 231 -8.43 2.08 -4.00
N VAL A 232 -7.44 1.56 -4.70
CA VAL A 232 -7.52 1.38 -6.16
C VAL A 232 -6.93 0.05 -6.59
N GLY A 233 -7.40 -0.45 -7.72
CA GLY A 233 -6.88 -1.68 -8.27
C GLY A 233 -7.08 -2.89 -7.36
N GLY A 234 -6.21 -3.86 -7.50
CA GLY A 234 -6.23 -5.12 -6.77
C GLY A 234 -6.76 -6.27 -7.61
N TYR A 235 -6.62 -7.46 -7.07
CA TYR A 235 -7.18 -8.68 -7.63
C TYR A 235 -8.59 -8.89 -7.08
N SER A 236 -9.59 -9.05 -7.97
CA SER A 236 -10.99 -9.21 -7.58
C SER A 236 -11.59 -10.52 -8.08
N PRO A 237 -12.23 -11.32 -7.19
CA PRO A 237 -12.97 -12.50 -7.60
C PRO A 237 -14.27 -12.17 -8.34
N SER A 238 -14.75 -10.94 -8.28
CA SER A 238 -15.95 -10.47 -8.99
C SER A 238 -15.73 -10.31 -10.49
N ILE A 239 -14.48 -10.30 -10.95
CA ILE A 239 -14.15 -10.26 -12.37
C ILE A 239 -14.18 -11.69 -12.91
N PRO A 240 -14.87 -11.96 -14.04
CA PRO A 240 -14.91 -13.29 -14.64
C PRO A 240 -13.50 -13.88 -14.81
N SER A 241 -13.31 -15.11 -14.35
CA SER A 241 -12.02 -15.83 -14.32
C SER A 241 -11.00 -15.29 -13.30
N GLY A 242 -11.42 -14.43 -12.37
CA GLY A 242 -10.53 -13.71 -11.43
C GLY A 242 -9.57 -12.79 -12.18
N GLY A 243 -9.48 -11.56 -11.81
CA GLY A 243 -8.62 -10.64 -12.55
C GLY A 243 -8.30 -9.36 -11.79
N TYR A 244 -7.44 -8.57 -12.39
CA TYR A 244 -7.10 -7.25 -11.88
C TYR A 244 -8.23 -6.28 -12.17
N THR A 245 -8.49 -5.38 -11.24
CA THR A 245 -9.45 -4.30 -11.40
C THR A 245 -8.75 -2.95 -11.53
N ALA A 246 -9.38 -2.04 -12.25
CA ALA A 246 -8.99 -0.63 -12.28
C ALA A 246 -9.81 0.21 -11.31
N GLN A 247 -10.77 -0.42 -10.63
CA GLN A 247 -11.78 0.28 -9.84
C GLN A 247 -11.17 1.03 -8.66
N THR A 248 -11.68 2.24 -8.45
CA THR A 248 -11.39 3.09 -7.30
C THR A 248 -12.58 3.10 -6.34
N GLU A 249 -12.32 2.97 -5.04
CA GLU A 249 -13.33 3.20 -4.01
C GLU A 249 -12.82 4.18 -2.97
N LYS A 250 -13.69 5.09 -2.55
CA LYS A 250 -13.44 6.13 -1.55
C LYS A 250 -14.25 5.87 -0.28
N TYR A 251 -13.61 6.06 0.86
CA TYR A 251 -14.21 5.94 2.19
C TYR A 251 -14.40 7.33 2.80
N ASN A 252 -15.59 7.60 3.34
CA ASN A 252 -15.94 8.89 3.95
C ASN A 252 -16.05 8.84 5.48
N GLY A 253 -15.49 7.82 6.11
CA GLY A 253 -15.62 7.56 7.54
C GLY A 253 -16.82 6.68 7.92
N THR A 254 -17.69 6.35 6.97
CA THR A 254 -18.87 5.51 7.20
C THR A 254 -19.12 4.54 6.07
N THR A 255 -19.08 5.00 4.82
CA THR A 255 -19.45 4.21 3.64
C THR A 255 -18.39 4.28 2.56
N TRP A 256 -18.34 3.24 1.72
CA TRP A 256 -17.54 3.18 0.52
C TRP A 256 -18.37 3.63 -0.70
N SER A 257 -17.77 4.43 -1.56
CA SER A 257 -18.36 4.89 -2.81
C SER A 257 -17.40 4.65 -3.98
N ILE A 258 -17.95 4.25 -5.12
CA ILE A 258 -17.16 4.04 -6.35
C ILE A 258 -16.70 5.41 -6.88
N GLY A 259 -15.41 5.51 -7.19
CA GLY A 259 -14.79 6.68 -7.81
C GLY A 259 -14.48 6.44 -9.29
N THR A 260 -13.68 7.34 -9.88
CA THR A 260 -13.21 7.20 -11.26
C THR A 260 -12.16 6.10 -11.33
N ASP A 261 -12.35 5.16 -12.23
CA ASP A 261 -11.42 4.04 -12.44
C ASP A 261 -10.06 4.51 -12.96
N MET A 262 -9.00 3.81 -12.57
CA MET A 262 -7.69 3.98 -13.18
C MET A 262 -7.73 3.61 -14.67
N PRO A 263 -6.83 4.18 -15.49
CA PRO A 263 -6.71 3.79 -16.90
C PRO A 263 -6.33 2.32 -17.11
N ILE A 264 -5.64 1.71 -16.15
CA ILE A 264 -5.09 0.35 -16.24
C ILE A 264 -5.45 -0.43 -14.98
N ALA A 265 -5.96 -1.64 -15.16
CA ALA A 265 -6.18 -2.59 -14.06
C ALA A 265 -4.83 -3.14 -13.57
N THR A 266 -4.58 -3.11 -12.26
CA THR A 266 -3.31 -3.57 -11.67
C THR A 266 -3.52 -4.05 -10.24
N ALA A 267 -2.59 -4.89 -9.74
CA ALA A 267 -2.50 -5.29 -8.36
C ALA A 267 -1.05 -5.21 -7.86
N GLY A 268 -0.84 -5.25 -6.54
CA GLY A 268 0.50 -5.16 -5.96
C GLY A 268 1.19 -3.80 -6.16
N SER A 269 0.42 -2.78 -6.54
CA SER A 269 0.87 -1.40 -6.69
C SER A 269 1.03 -0.73 -5.33
N GLN A 270 1.80 0.36 -5.31
CA GLN A 270 1.93 1.22 -4.13
C GLN A 270 1.34 2.60 -4.38
N GLY A 271 0.91 3.25 -3.31
CA GLY A 271 0.33 4.58 -3.40
C GLY A 271 0.92 5.57 -2.41
N SER A 272 0.66 6.86 -2.65
CA SER A 272 0.97 7.92 -1.71
C SER A 272 0.07 7.85 -0.48
N ARG A 273 0.56 8.40 0.63
CA ARG A 273 -0.22 8.59 1.87
C ARG A 273 -0.59 10.05 2.04
N SER A 274 -1.13 10.64 1.00
CA SER A 274 -1.49 12.06 1.01
C SER A 274 -2.90 12.27 1.59
N PRO A 275 -3.15 13.35 2.33
CA PRO A 275 -4.52 13.73 2.65
C PRO A 275 -5.26 14.20 1.40
N THR A 276 -6.40 13.68 1.21
CA THR A 276 -7.64 14.07 0.50
C THR A 276 -7.64 14.76 -0.87
N SER A 277 -6.59 15.40 -1.33
CA SER A 277 -6.70 16.23 -2.54
C SER A 277 -5.89 15.75 -3.74
N SER A 278 -4.92 14.87 -3.55
CA SER A 278 -4.17 14.27 -4.66
C SER A 278 -3.46 12.99 -4.26
N TYR A 279 -3.43 12.03 -5.17
CA TYR A 279 -2.89 10.70 -4.92
C TYR A 279 -2.02 10.26 -6.08
N PHE A 280 -1.02 9.41 -5.84
CA PHE A 280 -0.37 8.67 -6.91
C PHE A 280 -0.40 7.16 -6.62
N VAL A 281 -0.33 6.38 -7.68
CA VAL A 281 -0.13 4.94 -7.65
C VAL A 281 1.02 4.61 -8.57
N THR A 282 1.91 3.75 -8.12
CA THR A 282 3.11 3.36 -8.88
C THR A 282 3.41 1.87 -8.71
N GLY A 283 4.11 1.31 -9.67
CA GLY A 283 4.44 -0.12 -9.69
C GLY A 283 3.20 -0.98 -9.90
N GLY A 284 3.33 -2.24 -9.52
CA GLY A 284 2.27 -3.21 -9.63
C GLY A 284 2.39 -4.12 -10.84
N ASP A 285 1.55 -5.14 -10.87
CA ASP A 285 1.43 -6.11 -11.93
C ASP A 285 0.15 -5.84 -12.71
N ALA A 286 0.23 -5.73 -14.03
CA ALA A 286 -0.90 -5.56 -14.91
C ALA A 286 -1.22 -6.90 -15.59
N PRO A 287 -2.49 -7.18 -15.95
CA PRO A 287 -2.81 -8.39 -16.69
C PRO A 287 -1.99 -8.41 -17.97
N SER A 288 -1.25 -9.51 -18.17
CA SER A 288 -0.61 -9.76 -19.44
C SER A 288 -1.72 -9.99 -20.48
N ALA A 289 -2.27 -8.93 -21.03
CA ALA A 289 -2.90 -9.03 -22.33
C ALA A 289 -1.77 -9.45 -23.26
N GLY A 290 -1.84 -10.62 -23.89
CA GLY A 290 -0.80 -11.21 -24.72
C GLY A 290 -0.36 -10.40 -25.93
N SER A 291 -0.28 -9.10 -25.83
CA SER A 291 0.04 -8.10 -26.83
C SER A 291 0.92 -6.94 -26.34
N TYR A 292 1.44 -6.99 -25.13
CA TYR A 292 2.46 -6.02 -24.68
C TYR A 292 3.81 -6.71 -24.53
N ARG A 293 4.37 -7.09 -25.65
CA ARG A 293 5.78 -7.44 -25.81
C ARG A 293 6.52 -6.29 -26.46
#